data_7bd70ed56abe85133d05a986df8e0b0f
#
_entry.id   7bd70ed56abe85133d05a986df8e0b0f
#
_cell.length_a   1.000
_cell.length_b   1.000
_cell.length_c   1.000
_cell.angle_alpha   90.00
_cell.angle_beta   90.00
_cell.angle_gamma   90.00
#
_symmetry.space_group_name_H-M   'P 1'
#
loop_
_entity.id
_entity.type
_entity.pdbx_description
1 polymer ?
#
loop_
_entity_poly.entity_id
_entity_poly.type
_entity_poly.pdbx_seq_one_letter_code
_entity_poly.pdbx_strand_id
1 'polypeptide(L)'
;MEAGRHFLRGDEDSIGGFVDRETRHECGHPVVNFMADQNCLSLMDMVSYERRHNEYNGENNMDGRRYNISFNCGAEGKTKREIVLRERKKMVKNALAMVFLSASVPMLIAGDELGMSHGGNNNPYCHDDEINYIDWGLLEKNSDLYEFTRRLIQFRKEHPCIHPEHDFSMNDHRIKGMPDLSCHSERAWFPIMAEYSHNIGLLYSGAYAGEQGNVYVLYNMHTEPHEFAVIEMAGKNWSCLLSSDETGVIYDAGRKRIRLAARTMAVFVSETKQL
;
A
#
# COMPACT_ATOMS: atom_id res chain seq x y z
N MET A 1 10.14 2.08 -5.63
CA MET A 1 9.86 0.84 -4.85
C MET A 1 9.42 -0.29 -5.79
N GLU A 2 10.35 -0.95 -6.50
CA GLU A 2 10.02 -2.05 -7.44
C GLU A 2 9.44 -3.25 -6.71
N ALA A 3 10.00 -3.63 -5.55
CA ALA A 3 9.48 -4.73 -4.73
C ALA A 3 8.00 -4.52 -4.34
N GLY A 4 7.60 -3.29 -3.98
CA GLY A 4 6.20 -2.97 -3.71
C GLY A 4 5.29 -3.13 -4.93
N ARG A 5 5.77 -2.79 -6.14
CA ARG A 5 5.01 -3.00 -7.38
C ARG A 5 4.82 -4.48 -7.71
N HIS A 6 5.87 -5.29 -7.52
CA HIS A 6 5.78 -6.74 -7.68
C HIS A 6 4.77 -7.35 -6.72
N PHE A 7 4.85 -6.98 -5.43
CA PHE A 7 3.90 -7.45 -4.43
C PHE A 7 2.47 -6.97 -4.71
N LEU A 8 2.28 -5.69 -5.07
CA LEU A 8 0.97 -5.13 -5.45
C LEU A 8 0.34 -5.89 -6.63
N ARG A 9 1.14 -6.26 -7.62
CA ARG A 9 0.69 -7.03 -8.78
C ARG A 9 0.36 -8.48 -8.43
N GLY A 10 0.93 -9.01 -7.35
CA GLY A 10 0.80 -10.39 -6.90
C GLY A 10 1.77 -11.32 -7.63
N ASP A 11 3.00 -10.86 -7.85
CA ASP A 11 4.06 -11.68 -8.43
C ASP A 11 4.61 -12.66 -7.39
N GLU A 12 5.00 -13.83 -7.86
CA GLU A 12 5.69 -14.82 -7.03
C GLU A 12 7.00 -14.24 -6.45
N ASP A 13 7.43 -14.74 -5.30
CA ASP A 13 8.65 -14.34 -4.58
C ASP A 13 8.78 -12.83 -4.31
N SER A 14 7.67 -12.12 -4.21
CA SER A 14 7.67 -10.66 -4.01
C SER A 14 7.55 -10.22 -2.55
N ILE A 15 7.05 -11.09 -1.68
CA ILE A 15 6.70 -10.75 -0.28
C ILE A 15 7.93 -10.36 0.55
N GLY A 16 9.05 -11.07 0.41
CA GLY A 16 10.28 -10.79 1.17
C GLY A 16 10.84 -9.42 0.84
N GLY A 17 10.96 -9.10 -0.45
CA GLY A 17 11.43 -7.79 -0.91
C GLY A 17 10.48 -6.65 -0.53
N PHE A 18 9.16 -6.92 -0.50
CA PHE A 18 8.17 -5.95 -0.04
C PHE A 18 8.34 -5.64 1.45
N VAL A 19 8.36 -6.66 2.31
CA VAL A 19 8.52 -6.48 3.77
C VAL A 19 9.83 -5.77 4.10
N ASP A 20 10.92 -6.14 3.41
CA ASP A 20 12.21 -5.45 3.57
C ASP A 20 12.11 -3.95 3.28
N ARG A 21 11.42 -3.56 2.23
CA ARG A 21 11.24 -2.14 1.86
C ARG A 21 10.24 -1.39 2.74
N GLU A 22 9.24 -2.07 3.27
CA GLU A 22 8.29 -1.46 4.22
C GLU A 22 8.94 -1.14 5.56
N THR A 23 9.93 -1.93 5.98
CA THR A 23 10.39 -1.96 7.36
C THR A 23 11.82 -1.45 7.58
N ARG A 24 12.61 -1.24 6.54
CA ARG A 24 14.01 -0.81 6.66
C ARG A 24 14.25 0.65 6.34
N HIS A 25 15.22 1.21 7.09
CA HIS A 25 15.98 2.39 6.73
C HIS A 25 17.40 1.93 6.34
N GLU A 26 18.01 2.45 5.28
CA GLU A 26 19.37 2.08 4.93
C GLU A 26 20.38 2.91 5.74
N CYS A 27 21.12 2.23 6.67
CA CYS A 27 22.36 2.71 7.27
C CYS A 27 22.43 4.20 7.65
N GLY A 28 21.45 4.71 8.41
CA GLY A 28 21.49 6.08 8.92
C GLY A 28 21.19 7.19 7.90
N HIS A 29 20.79 6.84 6.69
CA HIS A 29 20.28 7.77 5.69
C HIS A 29 18.79 7.59 5.44
N PRO A 30 18.01 8.67 5.32
CA PRO A 30 16.59 8.56 4.99
C PRO A 30 16.43 7.96 3.58
N VAL A 31 15.69 6.86 3.49
CA VAL A 31 15.28 6.24 2.22
C VAL A 31 13.97 6.86 1.78
N VAL A 32 13.83 7.19 0.50
CA VAL A 32 12.58 7.67 -0.09
C VAL A 32 11.84 6.51 -0.74
N ASN A 33 10.64 6.23 -0.27
CA ASN A 33 9.75 5.23 -0.84
C ASN A 33 8.70 5.87 -1.76
N PHE A 34 8.53 5.29 -2.94
CA PHE A 34 7.56 5.73 -3.94
C PHE A 34 7.08 4.56 -4.79
N MET A 35 5.86 4.62 -5.28
CA MET A 35 5.32 3.68 -6.26
C MET A 35 5.34 4.25 -7.68
N ALA A 36 5.33 5.57 -7.84
CA ALA A 36 5.45 6.28 -9.11
C ALA A 36 6.53 7.36 -9.02
N ASP A 37 7.22 7.63 -10.12
CA ASP A 37 8.18 8.73 -10.32
C ASP A 37 8.02 9.30 -11.74
N GLN A 38 8.70 10.39 -12.05
CA GLN A 38 8.62 11.06 -13.35
C GLN A 38 9.11 10.21 -14.55
N ASN A 39 9.74 9.07 -14.29
CA ASN A 39 10.27 8.16 -15.32
C ASN A 39 9.49 6.84 -15.37
N CYS A 40 8.26 6.81 -14.88
CA CYS A 40 7.42 5.64 -14.93
C CYS A 40 5.94 6.01 -15.09
N LEU A 41 5.08 5.01 -15.14
CA LEU A 41 3.64 5.19 -15.15
C LEU A 41 3.16 5.87 -13.85
N SER A 42 2.14 6.75 -13.93
CA SER A 42 1.39 7.22 -12.76
C SER A 42 0.76 6.03 -12.01
N LEU A 43 0.30 6.23 -10.77
CA LEU A 43 -0.37 5.13 -10.04
C LEU A 43 -1.61 4.61 -10.77
N MET A 44 -2.39 5.50 -11.38
CA MET A 44 -3.56 5.09 -12.16
C MET A 44 -3.16 4.33 -13.44
N ASP A 45 -2.11 4.77 -14.12
CA ASP A 45 -1.63 4.09 -15.32
C ASP A 45 -0.99 2.73 -14.99
N MET A 46 -0.30 2.61 -13.85
CA MET A 46 0.28 1.36 -13.38
C MET A 46 -0.75 0.24 -13.21
N VAL A 47 -2.01 0.59 -12.91
CA VAL A 47 -3.12 -0.36 -12.76
C VAL A 47 -4.08 -0.36 -13.95
N SER A 48 -3.72 0.34 -15.04
CA SER A 48 -4.55 0.50 -16.24
C SER A 48 -3.89 0.05 -17.51
N TYR A 49 -2.56 -0.05 -17.55
CA TYR A 49 -1.79 -0.35 -18.74
C TYR A 49 -0.72 -1.41 -18.44
N GLU A 50 -0.65 -2.45 -19.27
CA GLU A 50 0.44 -3.43 -19.23
C GLU A 50 1.63 -2.96 -20.04
N ARG A 51 1.38 -2.12 -21.05
CA ARG A 51 2.39 -1.62 -21.94
C ARG A 51 2.47 -0.10 -21.86
N ARG A 52 3.64 0.46 -22.19
CA ARG A 52 3.78 1.90 -22.38
C ARG A 52 3.07 2.34 -23.65
N HIS A 53 2.56 3.55 -23.63
CA HIS A 53 1.89 4.23 -24.75
C HIS A 53 2.54 5.61 -24.94
N ASN A 54 3.78 5.60 -25.48
CA ASN A 54 4.59 6.80 -25.72
C ASN A 54 4.53 7.27 -27.18
N GLU A 55 3.54 6.79 -27.97
CA GLU A 55 3.42 7.11 -29.40
C GLU A 55 3.36 8.61 -29.64
N TYR A 56 2.74 9.36 -28.73
CA TYR A 56 2.60 10.81 -28.78
C TYR A 56 3.94 11.54 -28.62
N ASN A 57 4.96 10.93 -28.04
CA ASN A 57 6.29 11.52 -27.85
C ASN A 57 7.09 11.64 -29.17
N GLY A 58 6.64 11.03 -30.25
CA GLY A 58 7.32 11.11 -31.54
C GLY A 58 8.53 10.19 -31.73
N GLU A 59 8.81 9.34 -30.75
CA GLU A 59 9.96 8.41 -30.73
C GLU A 59 9.54 6.96 -31.11
N ASN A 60 8.44 6.79 -31.84
CA ASN A 60 7.89 5.50 -32.25
C ASN A 60 7.68 4.53 -31.07
N ASN A 61 7.29 5.05 -29.92
CA ASN A 61 7.10 4.27 -28.66
C ASN A 61 8.38 3.54 -28.22
N MET A 62 9.56 4.06 -28.56
CA MET A 62 10.85 3.43 -28.22
C MET A 62 11.53 4.06 -27.01
N ASP A 63 11.08 5.25 -26.58
CA ASP A 63 11.55 6.01 -25.42
C ASP A 63 10.95 5.51 -24.09
N GLY A 64 11.46 6.05 -23.00
CA GLY A 64 11.02 5.68 -21.65
C GLY A 64 11.42 4.26 -21.23
N ARG A 65 10.92 3.84 -20.07
CA ARG A 65 11.20 2.50 -19.54
C ARG A 65 10.56 1.43 -20.42
N ARG A 66 11.34 0.41 -20.77
CA ARG A 66 10.87 -0.71 -21.59
C ARG A 66 9.92 -1.63 -20.83
N TYR A 67 10.18 -1.85 -19.56
CA TYR A 67 9.39 -2.72 -18.69
C TYR A 67 8.79 -1.90 -17.56
N ASN A 68 7.47 -1.94 -17.48
CA ASN A 68 6.72 -1.42 -16.37
C ASN A 68 6.27 -2.61 -15.51
N ILE A 69 6.44 -2.52 -14.19
CA ILE A 69 5.82 -3.47 -13.28
C ILE A 69 4.40 -2.97 -13.06
N SER A 70 3.52 -3.31 -14.00
CA SER A 70 2.15 -2.80 -14.10
C SER A 70 1.20 -3.91 -14.55
N PHE A 71 -0.11 -3.68 -14.42
CA PHE A 71 -1.15 -4.58 -14.87
C PHE A 71 -2.44 -3.79 -15.12
N ASN A 72 -3.29 -4.25 -16.04
CA ASN A 72 -4.43 -3.46 -16.51
C ASN A 72 -5.76 -3.72 -15.79
N CYS A 73 -5.77 -4.55 -14.74
CA CYS A 73 -6.98 -4.96 -14.02
C CYS A 73 -8.09 -5.54 -14.93
N GLY A 74 -7.69 -6.18 -16.05
CA GLY A 74 -8.60 -6.84 -16.99
C GLY A 74 -9.12 -5.98 -18.14
N ALA A 75 -8.55 -4.78 -18.35
CA ALA A 75 -8.81 -3.97 -19.54
C ALA A 75 -7.65 -2.99 -19.80
N GLU A 76 -7.05 -3.04 -20.99
CA GLU A 76 -5.98 -2.11 -21.34
C GLU A 76 -6.54 -0.68 -21.55
N GLY A 77 -5.98 0.30 -20.85
CA GLY A 77 -6.33 1.70 -20.98
C GLY A 77 -7.73 2.08 -20.51
N LYS A 78 -8.32 3.07 -21.19
CA LYS A 78 -9.63 3.62 -20.81
C LYS A 78 -10.74 2.57 -20.95
N THR A 79 -11.62 2.47 -19.95
CA THR A 79 -12.75 1.53 -19.93
C THR A 79 -13.97 2.15 -19.27
N LYS A 80 -15.16 1.62 -19.59
CA LYS A 80 -16.43 1.95 -18.93
C LYS A 80 -16.92 0.81 -18.02
N ARG A 81 -16.16 -0.28 -17.91
CA ARG A 81 -16.53 -1.45 -17.08
C ARG A 81 -16.34 -1.09 -15.61
N GLU A 82 -17.45 -0.91 -14.89
CA GLU A 82 -17.44 -0.49 -13.48
C GLU A 82 -16.61 -1.42 -12.56
N ILE A 83 -16.65 -2.73 -12.82
CA ILE A 83 -15.87 -3.70 -12.06
C ILE A 83 -14.36 -3.43 -12.19
N VAL A 84 -13.89 -3.09 -13.39
CA VAL A 84 -12.48 -2.76 -13.65
C VAL A 84 -12.12 -1.42 -13.00
N LEU A 85 -12.99 -0.41 -13.12
CA LEU A 85 -12.74 0.91 -12.52
C LEU A 85 -12.66 0.83 -11.00
N ARG A 86 -13.53 0.03 -10.37
CA ARG A 86 -13.51 -0.21 -8.93
C ARG A 86 -12.22 -0.93 -8.50
N GLU A 87 -11.82 -1.96 -9.24
CA GLU A 87 -10.59 -2.69 -8.97
C GLU A 87 -9.36 -1.78 -9.08
N ARG A 88 -9.25 -0.98 -10.15
CA ARG A 88 -8.17 0.00 -10.32
C ARG A 88 -8.10 0.97 -9.16
N LYS A 89 -9.22 1.55 -8.76
CA LYS A 89 -9.26 2.49 -7.63
C LYS A 89 -8.82 1.83 -6.33
N LYS A 90 -9.25 0.60 -6.06
CA LYS A 90 -8.79 -0.19 -4.92
C LYS A 90 -7.28 -0.43 -4.95
N MET A 91 -6.75 -0.78 -6.11
CA MET A 91 -5.31 -1.01 -6.27
C MET A 91 -4.46 0.26 -6.14
N VAL A 92 -4.96 1.42 -6.59
CA VAL A 92 -4.32 2.72 -6.32
C VAL A 92 -4.31 3.02 -4.82
N LYS A 93 -5.41 2.75 -4.10
CA LYS A 93 -5.46 2.89 -2.63
C LYS A 93 -4.44 1.96 -1.95
N ASN A 94 -4.28 0.72 -2.42
CA ASN A 94 -3.25 -0.19 -1.91
C ASN A 94 -1.84 0.37 -2.13
N ALA A 95 -1.55 0.90 -3.33
CA ALA A 95 -0.26 1.50 -3.65
C ALA A 95 0.05 2.72 -2.76
N LEU A 96 -0.93 3.61 -2.56
CA LEU A 96 -0.80 4.75 -1.65
C LEU A 96 -0.55 4.30 -0.20
N ALA A 97 -1.27 3.26 0.26
CA ALA A 97 -1.05 2.71 1.59
C ALA A 97 0.37 2.17 1.77
N MET A 98 0.91 1.42 0.79
CA MET A 98 2.28 0.93 0.81
C MET A 98 3.32 2.05 0.85
N VAL A 99 3.03 3.22 0.27
CA VAL A 99 3.91 4.39 0.33
C VAL A 99 3.85 5.06 1.70
N PHE A 100 2.63 5.34 2.20
CA PHE A 100 2.45 6.13 3.41
C PHE A 100 2.60 5.36 4.71
N LEU A 101 2.43 4.02 4.70
CA LEU A 101 2.58 3.17 5.88
C LEU A 101 3.98 2.54 5.99
N SER A 102 4.87 2.80 5.03
CA SER A 102 6.26 2.35 5.10
C SER A 102 7.08 3.15 6.14
N ALA A 103 8.13 2.55 6.65
CA ALA A 103 9.04 3.21 7.60
C ALA A 103 9.73 4.45 7.00
N SER A 104 10.02 4.43 5.71
CA SER A 104 10.81 5.43 4.98
C SER A 104 10.02 6.70 4.65
N VAL A 105 10.70 7.70 4.07
CA VAL A 105 10.08 8.97 3.64
C VAL A 105 9.16 8.72 2.44
N PRO A 106 7.85 8.99 2.52
CA PRO A 106 6.94 8.80 1.40
C PRO A 106 7.13 9.89 0.34
N MET A 107 7.18 9.50 -0.94
CA MET A 107 7.14 10.42 -2.07
C MET A 107 5.93 10.08 -2.96
N LEU A 108 5.20 11.10 -3.36
CA LEU A 108 4.04 11.03 -4.23
C LEU A 108 4.25 11.96 -5.43
N ILE A 109 3.89 11.51 -6.62
CA ILE A 109 3.79 12.40 -7.79
C ILE A 109 2.47 13.16 -7.69
N ALA A 110 2.53 14.48 -7.93
CA ALA A 110 1.34 15.33 -7.92
C ALA A 110 0.30 14.82 -8.92
N GLY A 111 -0.93 14.65 -8.47
CA GLY A 111 -2.03 14.09 -9.25
C GLY A 111 -2.30 12.60 -9.01
N ASP A 112 -1.36 11.83 -8.44
CA ASP A 112 -1.62 10.43 -8.09
C ASP A 112 -2.73 10.31 -7.03
N GLU A 113 -2.82 11.26 -6.09
CA GLU A 113 -3.89 11.36 -5.09
C GLU A 113 -5.27 11.66 -5.69
N LEU A 114 -5.30 12.13 -6.93
CA LEU A 114 -6.51 12.40 -7.72
C LEU A 114 -6.81 11.29 -8.72
N GLY A 115 -5.89 10.32 -8.88
CA GLY A 115 -5.98 9.29 -9.90
C GLY A 115 -5.71 9.81 -11.31
N MET A 116 -4.75 10.74 -11.44
CA MET A 116 -4.30 11.28 -12.73
C MET A 116 -3.68 10.17 -13.59
N SER A 117 -3.92 10.25 -14.91
CA SER A 117 -3.40 9.34 -15.92
C SER A 117 -2.73 10.10 -17.03
N HIS A 118 -1.55 9.65 -17.43
CA HIS A 118 -0.86 10.14 -18.63
C HIS A 118 -1.20 9.28 -19.88
N GLY A 119 -2.29 8.51 -19.82
CA GLY A 119 -2.72 7.65 -20.92
C GLY A 119 -1.79 6.47 -21.22
N GLY A 120 -1.03 6.01 -20.21
CA GLY A 120 -0.03 4.95 -20.35
C GLY A 120 1.33 5.45 -20.86
N ASN A 121 1.51 6.79 -20.98
CA ASN A 121 2.81 7.37 -21.27
C ASN A 121 3.68 7.36 -20.00
N ASN A 122 4.82 6.68 -20.06
CA ASN A 122 5.78 6.59 -18.96
C ASN A 122 7.01 7.50 -19.12
N ASN A 123 6.95 8.44 -20.10
CA ASN A 123 7.99 9.42 -20.37
C ASN A 123 7.41 10.78 -20.81
N PRO A 124 6.45 11.35 -20.04
CA PRO A 124 5.72 12.55 -20.47
C PRO A 124 6.48 13.86 -20.20
N TYR A 125 7.70 13.84 -19.66
CA TYR A 125 8.41 15.01 -19.13
C TYR A 125 8.63 16.14 -20.16
N CYS A 126 8.65 15.84 -21.46
CA CYS A 126 8.89 16.82 -22.52
C CYS A 126 7.60 17.53 -23.01
N HIS A 127 6.44 17.15 -22.47
CA HIS A 127 5.15 17.70 -22.87
C HIS A 127 4.77 18.87 -21.96
N ASP A 128 4.43 20.01 -22.57
CA ASP A 128 3.82 21.17 -21.92
C ASP A 128 2.38 21.32 -22.39
N ASP A 129 1.56 20.31 -22.08
CA ASP A 129 0.17 20.17 -22.51
C ASP A 129 -0.68 19.36 -21.51
N GLU A 130 -1.91 19.03 -21.89
CA GLU A 130 -2.92 18.37 -21.06
C GLU A 130 -2.47 17.00 -20.51
N ILE A 131 -1.46 16.35 -21.11
CA ILE A 131 -0.97 15.07 -20.61
C ILE A 131 -0.29 15.22 -19.23
N ASN A 132 0.34 16.39 -18.98
CA ASN A 132 1.05 16.71 -17.75
C ASN A 132 0.30 17.69 -16.83
N TYR A 133 -0.73 18.37 -17.35
CA TYR A 133 -1.49 19.31 -16.52
C TYR A 133 -2.39 18.56 -15.55
N ILE A 134 -2.43 19.02 -14.30
CA ILE A 134 -3.33 18.43 -13.30
C ILE A 134 -4.78 18.74 -13.67
N ASP A 135 -5.54 17.68 -13.93
CA ASP A 135 -6.99 17.79 -14.10
C ASP A 135 -7.67 17.92 -12.72
N TRP A 136 -7.95 19.15 -12.34
CA TRP A 136 -8.63 19.45 -11.06
C TRP A 136 -10.08 18.93 -11.01
N GLY A 137 -10.70 18.60 -12.13
CA GLY A 137 -12.00 17.94 -12.17
C GLY A 137 -11.98 16.53 -11.56
N LEU A 138 -10.79 15.92 -11.49
CA LEU A 138 -10.61 14.63 -10.82
C LEU A 138 -10.83 14.71 -9.29
N LEU A 139 -10.66 15.88 -8.69
CA LEU A 139 -10.88 16.07 -7.25
C LEU A 139 -12.32 15.75 -6.85
N GLU A 140 -13.30 16.20 -7.65
CA GLU A 140 -14.71 15.88 -7.42
C GLU A 140 -15.01 14.43 -7.77
N LYS A 141 -14.55 13.98 -8.94
CA LYS A 141 -14.79 12.63 -9.48
C LYS A 141 -14.21 11.51 -8.60
N ASN A 142 -13.03 11.73 -8.03
CA ASN A 142 -12.28 10.78 -7.21
C ASN A 142 -12.09 11.29 -5.77
N SER A 143 -13.09 12.00 -5.23
CA SER A 143 -13.05 12.56 -3.88
C SER A 143 -12.74 11.50 -2.80
N ASP A 144 -13.21 10.27 -2.98
CA ASP A 144 -12.93 9.14 -2.10
C ASP A 144 -11.45 8.72 -2.10
N LEU A 145 -10.74 8.84 -3.24
CA LEU A 145 -9.31 8.58 -3.33
C LEU A 145 -8.50 9.68 -2.64
N TYR A 146 -8.88 10.93 -2.90
CA TYR A 146 -8.26 12.08 -2.25
C TYR A 146 -8.42 12.04 -0.72
N GLU A 147 -9.63 11.78 -0.22
CA GLU A 147 -9.89 11.63 1.22
C GLU A 147 -9.14 10.44 1.82
N PHE A 148 -9.03 9.32 1.11
CA PHE A 148 -8.23 8.19 1.55
C PHE A 148 -6.75 8.58 1.71
N THR A 149 -6.20 9.33 0.74
CA THR A 149 -4.82 9.84 0.80
C THR A 149 -4.62 10.79 1.99
N ARG A 150 -5.56 11.72 2.22
CA ARG A 150 -5.52 12.61 3.39
C ARG A 150 -5.53 11.83 4.70
N ARG A 151 -6.38 10.81 4.81
CA ARG A 151 -6.47 9.94 5.99
C ARG A 151 -5.17 9.16 6.21
N LEU A 152 -4.51 8.67 5.16
CA LEU A 152 -3.20 8.02 5.27
C LEU A 152 -2.13 8.97 5.80
N ILE A 153 -2.07 10.20 5.28
CA ILE A 153 -1.13 11.23 5.75
C ILE A 153 -1.38 11.56 7.22
N GLN A 154 -2.63 11.74 7.61
CA GLN A 154 -3.00 12.02 8.99
C GLN A 154 -2.66 10.84 9.90
N PHE A 155 -3.01 9.62 9.50
CA PHE A 155 -2.71 8.40 10.22
C PHE A 155 -1.20 8.25 10.48
N ARG A 156 -0.38 8.49 9.45
CA ARG A 156 1.09 8.45 9.58
C ARG A 156 1.60 9.45 10.62
N LYS A 157 1.03 10.67 10.66
CA LYS A 157 1.41 11.70 11.65
C LYS A 157 1.02 11.32 13.07
N GLU A 158 -0.09 10.62 13.24
CA GLU A 158 -0.63 10.21 14.54
C GLU A 158 0.03 8.96 15.09
N HIS A 159 0.68 8.14 14.22
CA HIS A 159 1.29 6.87 14.58
C HIS A 159 2.77 6.80 14.24
N PRO A 160 3.64 7.49 15.01
CA PRO A 160 5.09 7.44 14.79
C PRO A 160 5.68 6.02 14.92
N CYS A 161 5.00 5.09 15.55
CA CYS A 161 5.46 3.70 15.64
C CYS A 161 5.65 3.02 14.27
N ILE A 162 5.00 3.50 13.19
CA ILE A 162 5.18 2.93 11.85
C ILE A 162 6.40 3.49 11.10
N HIS A 163 7.00 4.58 11.58
CA HIS A 163 8.14 5.24 10.91
C HIS A 163 9.15 5.78 11.92
N PRO A 164 9.76 4.89 12.73
CA PRO A 164 10.78 5.30 13.68
C PRO A 164 12.00 5.91 12.97
N GLU A 165 12.84 6.65 13.71
CA GLU A 165 14.06 7.26 13.19
C GLU A 165 15.19 6.25 12.91
N HIS A 166 15.00 5.00 13.31
CA HIS A 166 15.99 3.93 13.21
C HIS A 166 15.32 2.64 12.70
N ASP A 167 16.13 1.72 12.22
CA ASP A 167 15.65 0.42 11.76
C ASP A 167 14.90 -0.34 12.87
N PHE A 168 13.87 -1.09 12.49
CA PHE A 168 13.20 -1.99 13.40
C PHE A 168 14.16 -3.11 13.82
N SER A 169 14.23 -3.34 15.12
CA SER A 169 15.07 -4.41 15.67
C SER A 169 14.43 -5.79 15.54
N MET A 170 13.10 -5.83 15.36
CA MET A 170 12.27 -7.05 15.37
C MET A 170 12.47 -7.92 16.65
N ASN A 171 12.93 -7.29 17.73
CA ASN A 171 13.19 -7.93 19.00
C ASN A 171 12.40 -7.27 20.13
N ASP A 172 12.10 -8.05 21.16
CA ASP A 172 11.32 -7.63 22.33
C ASP A 172 12.17 -6.96 23.43
N HIS A 173 13.08 -6.08 23.04
CA HIS A 173 14.06 -5.47 23.97
C HIS A 173 13.46 -4.47 24.99
N ARG A 174 12.24 -3.97 24.80
CA ARG A 174 11.53 -3.11 25.76
C ARG A 174 10.40 -3.82 26.45
N ILE A 175 9.64 -4.65 25.73
CA ILE A 175 8.45 -5.32 26.23
C ILE A 175 8.57 -6.80 25.91
N LYS A 176 8.70 -7.63 26.94
CA LYS A 176 8.83 -9.08 26.78
C LYS A 176 7.66 -9.66 25.97
N GLY A 177 7.99 -10.36 24.90
CA GLY A 177 7.03 -11.01 24.00
C GLY A 177 6.35 -10.04 23.01
N MET A 178 6.76 -8.76 22.95
CA MET A 178 6.23 -7.76 22.01
C MET A 178 7.39 -7.01 21.35
N PRO A 179 7.84 -7.42 20.16
CA PRO A 179 8.82 -6.67 19.37
C PRO A 179 8.30 -5.29 18.94
N ASP A 180 9.21 -4.40 18.53
CA ASP A 180 8.87 -3.12 17.90
C ASP A 180 8.07 -3.33 16.60
N LEU A 181 8.45 -4.35 15.82
CA LEU A 181 7.75 -4.83 14.65
C LEU A 181 7.72 -6.35 14.63
N SER A 182 6.61 -6.94 14.23
CA SER A 182 6.49 -8.38 13.95
C SER A 182 5.60 -8.67 12.76
N CYS A 183 5.91 -9.78 12.07
CA CYS A 183 5.18 -10.26 10.91
C CYS A 183 4.25 -11.41 11.28
N HIS A 184 3.08 -11.45 10.65
CA HIS A 184 2.02 -12.40 10.93
C HIS A 184 1.33 -12.85 9.63
N SER A 185 0.59 -13.95 9.72
CA SER A 185 -0.26 -14.45 8.64
C SER A 185 -1.57 -15.00 9.23
N GLU A 186 -2.10 -16.10 8.70
CA GLU A 186 -3.22 -16.85 9.29
C GLU A 186 -2.95 -17.34 10.73
N ARG A 187 -1.67 -17.48 11.08
CA ARG A 187 -1.23 -17.77 12.45
C ARG A 187 -0.47 -16.57 13.01
N ALA A 188 -0.87 -16.16 14.20
CA ALA A 188 -0.15 -15.14 14.94
C ALA A 188 1.31 -15.56 15.17
N TRP A 189 2.27 -14.65 14.95
CA TRP A 189 3.72 -14.86 15.15
C TRP A 189 4.38 -15.83 14.16
N PHE A 190 3.65 -16.28 13.12
CA PHE A 190 4.16 -17.19 12.10
C PHE A 190 3.85 -16.63 10.70
N PRO A 191 4.69 -15.72 10.18
CA PRO A 191 4.53 -15.23 8.81
C PRO A 191 4.84 -16.37 7.82
N ILE A 192 4.08 -16.43 6.74
CA ILE A 192 4.37 -17.33 5.63
C ILE A 192 5.05 -16.49 4.54
N MET A 193 6.36 -16.67 4.37
CA MET A 193 7.19 -15.92 3.43
C MET A 193 7.59 -16.79 2.22
N ALA A 194 6.68 -17.68 1.79
CA ALA A 194 6.91 -18.54 0.65
C ALA A 194 6.71 -17.80 -0.69
N GLU A 195 7.30 -18.30 -1.76
CA GLU A 195 7.22 -17.71 -3.10
C GLU A 195 5.78 -17.43 -3.56
N TYR A 196 4.85 -18.32 -3.19
CA TYR A 196 3.42 -18.19 -3.51
C TYR A 196 2.62 -17.30 -2.54
N SER A 197 3.25 -16.73 -1.52
CA SER A 197 2.55 -15.92 -0.52
C SER A 197 2.40 -14.48 -0.99
N HIS A 198 1.16 -13.97 -0.97
CA HIS A 198 0.82 -12.59 -1.35
C HIS A 198 0.03 -11.88 -0.25
N ASN A 199 0.16 -12.36 1.00
CA ASN A 199 -0.54 -11.80 2.16
C ASN A 199 0.37 -11.73 3.37
N ILE A 200 0.36 -10.58 4.07
CA ILE A 200 1.18 -10.32 5.25
C ILE A 200 0.48 -9.37 6.21
N GLY A 201 0.66 -9.60 7.50
CA GLY A 201 0.29 -8.68 8.57
C GLY A 201 1.55 -8.13 9.24
N LEU A 202 1.66 -6.81 9.36
CA LEU A 202 2.73 -6.09 10.01
C LEU A 202 2.19 -5.46 11.29
N LEU A 203 2.64 -5.93 12.45
CA LEU A 203 2.25 -5.41 13.75
C LEU A 203 3.35 -4.50 14.29
N TYR A 204 3.03 -3.23 14.44
CA TYR A 204 3.87 -2.19 15.02
C TYR A 204 3.47 -1.95 16.47
N SER A 205 4.40 -2.04 17.39
CA SER A 205 4.16 -1.79 18.80
C SER A 205 4.27 -0.32 19.13
N GLY A 206 3.14 0.33 19.46
CA GLY A 206 3.09 1.74 19.81
C GLY A 206 3.93 2.12 21.02
N ALA A 207 4.13 1.19 21.95
CA ALA A 207 4.92 1.46 23.15
C ALA A 207 6.40 1.81 22.87
N TYR A 208 6.93 1.40 21.71
CA TYR A 208 8.28 1.79 21.29
C TYR A 208 8.37 3.25 20.83
N ALA A 209 7.23 3.84 20.44
CA ALA A 209 7.09 5.25 20.07
C ALA A 209 6.37 6.10 21.14
N GLY A 210 6.10 5.52 22.32
CA GLY A 210 5.35 6.19 23.41
C GLY A 210 3.84 6.26 23.18
N GLU A 211 3.30 5.49 22.24
CA GLU A 211 1.87 5.37 21.98
C GLU A 211 1.21 4.33 22.87
N GLN A 212 -0.07 4.51 23.17
CA GLN A 212 -0.83 3.54 23.95
C GLN A 212 -1.41 2.39 23.11
N GLY A 213 -1.66 2.63 21.84
CA GLY A 213 -2.19 1.67 20.87
C GLY A 213 -1.08 0.98 20.08
N ASN A 214 -1.41 -0.14 19.47
CA ASN A 214 -0.55 -0.80 18.47
C ASN A 214 -1.24 -0.72 17.12
N VAL A 215 -0.45 -0.68 16.06
CA VAL A 215 -0.95 -0.62 14.68
C VAL A 215 -0.74 -1.98 14.02
N TYR A 216 -1.78 -2.52 13.40
CA TYR A 216 -1.71 -3.78 12.65
C TYR A 216 -2.13 -3.54 11.21
N VAL A 217 -1.16 -3.51 10.30
CA VAL A 217 -1.36 -3.29 8.87
C VAL A 217 -1.42 -4.65 8.18
N LEU A 218 -2.51 -4.89 7.47
CA LEU A 218 -2.77 -6.15 6.78
C LEU A 218 -2.80 -5.91 5.27
N TYR A 219 -2.09 -6.72 4.53
CA TYR A 219 -2.08 -6.72 3.07
C TYR A 219 -2.47 -8.10 2.55
N ASN A 220 -3.52 -8.17 1.74
CA ASN A 220 -3.86 -9.33 0.93
C ASN A 220 -3.79 -8.94 -0.55
N MET A 221 -2.69 -9.23 -1.21
CA MET A 221 -2.51 -8.98 -2.65
C MET A 221 -2.83 -10.24 -3.49
N HIS A 222 -3.30 -11.29 -2.84
CA HIS A 222 -3.80 -12.49 -3.52
C HIS A 222 -5.12 -12.22 -4.26
N THR A 223 -5.43 -13.03 -5.27
CA THR A 223 -6.70 -12.96 -6.02
C THR A 223 -7.88 -13.60 -5.29
N GLU A 224 -7.62 -14.23 -4.14
CA GLU A 224 -8.59 -14.87 -3.27
C GLU A 224 -8.64 -14.19 -1.89
N PRO A 225 -9.76 -14.27 -1.16
CA PRO A 225 -9.83 -13.80 0.20
C PRO A 225 -8.91 -14.61 1.13
N HIS A 226 -8.25 -13.91 2.07
CA HIS A 226 -7.42 -14.55 3.09
C HIS A 226 -7.81 -14.12 4.50
N GLU A 227 -7.58 -15.03 5.45
CA GLU A 227 -7.77 -14.78 6.88
C GLU A 227 -6.43 -14.46 7.55
N PHE A 228 -6.48 -13.58 8.54
CA PHE A 228 -5.37 -13.22 9.40
C PHE A 228 -5.73 -13.50 10.85
N ALA A 229 -4.76 -13.92 11.63
CA ALA A 229 -4.96 -14.05 13.06
C ALA A 229 -5.13 -12.67 13.72
N VAL A 230 -6.08 -12.54 14.62
CA VAL A 230 -6.16 -11.41 15.53
C VAL A 230 -5.06 -11.59 16.59
N ILE A 231 -4.23 -10.58 16.78
CA ILE A 231 -3.20 -10.59 17.83
C ILE A 231 -3.88 -10.22 19.13
N GLU A 232 -3.98 -11.21 20.03
CA GLU A 232 -4.61 -11.02 21.33
C GLU A 232 -3.72 -10.20 22.26
N MET A 233 -4.29 -9.16 22.84
CA MET A 233 -3.63 -8.30 23.82
C MET A 233 -4.56 -8.08 25.01
N ALA A 234 -4.04 -8.29 26.22
CA ALA A 234 -4.82 -8.14 27.45
C ALA A 234 -5.40 -6.71 27.56
N GLY A 235 -6.71 -6.60 27.74
CA GLY A 235 -7.39 -5.32 27.90
C GLY A 235 -7.46 -4.45 26.64
N LYS A 236 -7.19 -4.99 25.46
CA LYS A 236 -7.28 -4.28 24.18
C LYS A 236 -8.33 -4.88 23.24
N ASN A 237 -8.93 -4.02 22.43
CA ASN A 237 -9.75 -4.38 21.29
C ASN A 237 -9.12 -3.80 20.02
N TRP A 238 -9.46 -4.37 18.87
CA TRP A 238 -9.02 -3.89 17.57
C TRP A 238 -10.16 -3.16 16.86
N SER A 239 -9.86 -1.99 16.29
CA SER A 239 -10.77 -1.20 15.46
C SER A 239 -10.15 -1.01 14.09
N CYS A 240 -10.91 -1.28 13.00
CA CYS A 240 -10.47 -0.99 11.64
C CYS A 240 -10.62 0.51 11.36
N LEU A 241 -9.51 1.18 11.08
CA LEU A 241 -9.50 2.62 10.81
C LEU A 241 -9.42 2.96 9.32
N LEU A 242 -8.69 2.17 8.54
CA LEU A 242 -8.48 2.39 7.11
C LEU A 242 -8.62 1.08 6.36
N SER A 243 -9.20 1.13 5.18
CA SER A 243 -9.19 0.01 4.23
C SER A 243 -9.28 0.52 2.79
N SER A 244 -8.66 -0.18 1.86
CA SER A 244 -8.82 0.07 0.42
C SER A 244 -10.18 -0.38 -0.11
N ASP A 245 -10.85 -1.30 0.60
CA ASP A 245 -12.20 -1.80 0.33
C ASP A 245 -12.92 -2.04 1.66
N GLU A 246 -13.76 -1.09 2.09
CA GLU A 246 -14.46 -1.15 3.37
C GLU A 246 -15.42 -2.36 3.45
N THR A 247 -15.98 -2.79 2.33
CA THR A 247 -16.87 -3.96 2.28
C THR A 247 -16.11 -5.28 2.26
N GLY A 248 -14.84 -5.23 1.95
CA GLY A 248 -13.93 -6.38 1.85
C GLY A 248 -13.28 -6.80 3.16
N VAL A 249 -13.58 -6.12 4.29
CA VAL A 249 -12.98 -6.39 5.60
C VAL A 249 -14.02 -6.96 6.55
N ILE A 250 -13.76 -8.14 7.09
CA ILE A 250 -14.60 -8.78 8.11
C ILE A 250 -13.75 -9.04 9.35
N TYR A 251 -14.09 -8.40 10.47
CA TYR A 251 -13.47 -8.65 11.76
C TYR A 251 -14.39 -9.51 12.62
N ASP A 252 -13.96 -10.74 12.91
CA ASP A 252 -14.66 -11.69 13.78
C ASP A 252 -13.88 -11.87 15.10
N ALA A 253 -14.29 -11.11 16.11
CA ALA A 253 -13.66 -11.17 17.43
C ALA A 253 -13.89 -12.52 18.11
N GLY A 254 -15.00 -13.22 17.85
CA GLY A 254 -15.32 -14.52 18.43
C GLY A 254 -14.42 -15.63 17.89
N ARG A 255 -14.17 -15.64 16.60
CA ARG A 255 -13.24 -16.57 15.96
C ARG A 255 -11.79 -16.13 15.99
N LYS A 256 -11.53 -14.88 16.44
CA LYS A 256 -10.20 -14.25 16.46
C LYS A 256 -9.57 -14.21 15.06
N ARG A 257 -10.37 -13.78 14.08
CA ARG A 257 -9.98 -13.69 12.68
C ARG A 257 -10.34 -12.34 12.08
N ILE A 258 -9.47 -11.89 11.19
CA ILE A 258 -9.73 -10.79 10.28
C ILE A 258 -9.66 -11.39 8.87
N ARG A 259 -10.73 -11.28 8.10
CA ARG A 259 -10.77 -11.72 6.71
C ARG A 259 -10.71 -10.50 5.80
N LEU A 260 -9.78 -10.51 4.88
CA LEU A 260 -9.68 -9.52 3.81
C LEU A 260 -10.11 -10.17 2.49
N ALA A 261 -10.92 -9.46 1.72
CA ALA A 261 -11.21 -9.81 0.34
C ALA A 261 -9.93 -9.80 -0.51
N ALA A 262 -10.02 -10.33 -1.73
CA ALA A 262 -8.95 -10.29 -2.72
C ALA A 262 -8.43 -8.86 -2.92
N ARG A 263 -7.11 -8.69 -3.03
CA ARG A 263 -6.43 -7.43 -3.33
C ARG A 263 -6.88 -6.27 -2.44
N THR A 264 -6.96 -6.52 -1.13
CA THR A 264 -7.42 -5.56 -0.13
C THR A 264 -6.37 -5.37 0.96
N MET A 265 -6.16 -4.13 1.37
CA MET A 265 -5.41 -3.80 2.58
C MET A 265 -6.34 -3.24 3.66
N ALA A 266 -5.93 -3.39 4.92
CA ALA A 266 -6.62 -2.79 6.06
C ALA A 266 -5.64 -2.41 7.18
N VAL A 267 -5.98 -1.38 7.93
CA VAL A 267 -5.24 -0.94 9.11
C VAL A 267 -6.14 -1.03 10.33
N PHE A 268 -5.67 -1.75 11.32
CA PHE A 268 -6.31 -1.87 12.62
C PHE A 268 -5.46 -1.19 13.70
N VAL A 269 -6.12 -0.56 14.65
CA VAL A 269 -5.48 0.02 15.83
C VAL A 269 -6.06 -0.63 17.08
N SER A 270 -5.18 -0.96 18.03
CA SER A 270 -5.61 -1.51 19.31
C SER A 270 -5.96 -0.39 20.29
N GLU A 271 -7.16 -0.45 20.84
CA GLU A 271 -7.67 0.50 21.83
C GLU A 271 -7.88 -0.17 23.19
N THR A 272 -7.73 0.58 24.28
CA THR A 272 -8.04 0.07 25.60
C THR A 272 -9.54 -0.18 25.69
N LYS A 273 -9.95 -1.36 26.18
CA LYS A 273 -11.36 -1.68 26.45
C LYS A 273 -11.91 -0.64 27.41
N GLN A 274 -12.95 0.07 26.99
CA GLN A 274 -13.77 0.81 27.94
C GLN A 274 -14.49 -0.21 28.84
N LEU A 275 -14.32 -0.08 30.15
CA LEU A 275 -14.97 -0.90 31.18
C LEU A 275 -16.46 -0.60 31.23
#